data_6c5ea89f73ccc25a6a6eec70e7057aa2
#
_entry.id   6c5ea89f73ccc25a6a6eec70e7057aa2
#
_cell.length_a   1.000
_cell.length_b   1.000
_cell.length_c   1.000
_cell.angle_alpha   90.00
_cell.angle_beta   90.00
_cell.angle_gamma   90.00
#
_symmetry.space_group_name_H-M   'P 1'
#
loop_
_entity.id
_entity.type
_entity.pdbx_description
1 polymer ?
#
loop_
_entity_poly.entity_id
_entity_poly.type
_entity_poly.pdbx_seq_one_letter_code
_entity_poly.pdbx_strand_id
1 'polypeptide(L)'
;MLSKCLLQALFRHRVLAGAEHRYVLLRDLGTVVDIGANRGQFALAARRWAPKARVISFEPLPGPAAVFRRVFSGDDQVVLHQAAIGPASIRQKMHVSARDDSSSLLPISSVQTTMFPGTGEVDTTEVRVAPLDEFVTADDLPMPAMLKLDVQGFEFEALRGCESLLKRFDWVYCECSFVELYSGQKLAWEVIDWLSARDFGLIGMFNPAYDHRGQAVQADFLFSRKNGRGLVGE
;
A
#
# COMPACT_ATOMS: atom_id res chain seq x y z
N MET A 1 -12.30 23.01 -3.62
CA MET A 1 -11.12 23.57 -4.30
C MET A 1 -9.98 22.56 -4.19
N LEU A 2 -9.33 22.19 -5.30
CA LEU A 2 -8.12 21.37 -5.24
C LEU A 2 -7.01 22.19 -4.57
N SER A 3 -6.29 21.60 -3.60
CA SER A 3 -5.17 22.31 -2.97
C SER A 3 -4.08 22.59 -4.00
N LYS A 4 -3.26 23.64 -3.78
CA LYS A 4 -2.12 23.94 -4.68
C LYS A 4 -1.22 22.73 -4.90
N CYS A 5 -1.02 21.90 -3.87
CA CYS A 5 -0.24 20.67 -3.93
C CYS A 5 -0.80 19.67 -4.94
N LEU A 6 -2.11 19.40 -4.92
CA LEU A 6 -2.77 18.48 -5.85
C LEU A 6 -2.70 18.96 -7.31
N LEU A 7 -2.87 20.26 -7.54
CA LEU A 7 -2.72 20.84 -8.89
C LEU A 7 -1.27 20.75 -9.38
N GLN A 8 -0.29 21.03 -8.52
CA GLN A 8 1.12 20.89 -8.87
C GLN A 8 1.50 19.43 -9.17
N ALA A 9 1.03 18.47 -8.36
CA ALA A 9 1.26 17.04 -8.58
C ALA A 9 0.72 16.62 -9.96
N LEU A 10 -0.50 17.03 -10.30
CA LEU A 10 -1.11 16.72 -11.59
C LEU A 10 -0.35 17.37 -12.77
N PHE A 11 -0.19 18.69 -12.76
CA PHE A 11 0.31 19.42 -13.93
C PHE A 11 1.82 19.30 -14.13
N ARG A 12 2.61 19.24 -13.04
CA ARG A 12 4.08 19.15 -13.12
C ARG A 12 4.62 17.73 -13.13
N HIS A 13 3.95 16.82 -12.41
CA HIS A 13 4.46 15.47 -12.18
C HIS A 13 3.58 14.37 -12.76
N ARG A 14 2.39 14.72 -13.28
CA ARG A 14 1.39 13.78 -13.83
C ARG A 14 0.96 12.71 -12.80
N VAL A 15 0.89 13.09 -11.52
CA VAL A 15 0.43 12.24 -10.43
C VAL A 15 -0.93 12.73 -9.96
N LEU A 16 -1.90 11.81 -9.95
CA LEU A 16 -3.25 12.06 -9.44
C LEU A 16 -3.39 11.45 -8.04
N ALA A 17 -4.14 12.12 -7.17
CA ALA A 17 -4.58 11.51 -5.93
C ALA A 17 -5.55 10.37 -6.22
N GLY A 18 -5.39 9.24 -5.58
CA GLY A 18 -6.29 8.10 -5.66
C GLY A 18 -7.65 8.44 -5.05
N ALA A 19 -8.59 8.93 -5.87
CA ALA A 19 -9.91 9.39 -5.40
C ALA A 19 -10.76 8.24 -4.84
N GLU A 20 -10.54 7.04 -5.31
CA GLU A 20 -11.14 5.78 -4.89
C GLU A 20 -10.93 5.48 -3.41
N HIS A 21 -9.81 5.96 -2.82
CA HIS A 21 -9.47 5.73 -1.41
C HIS A 21 -10.16 6.72 -0.44
N ARG A 22 -11.00 7.63 -0.93
CA ARG A 22 -11.63 8.67 -0.12
C ARG A 22 -12.32 8.12 1.13
N TYR A 23 -13.15 7.09 0.98
CA TYR A 23 -13.95 6.56 2.09
C TYR A 23 -13.11 5.87 3.17
N VAL A 24 -11.96 5.34 2.78
CA VAL A 24 -11.00 4.75 3.71
C VAL A 24 -10.28 5.82 4.52
N LEU A 25 -10.03 6.99 3.92
CA LEU A 25 -9.27 8.10 4.52
C LEU A 25 -10.12 9.14 5.26
N LEU A 26 -11.46 9.07 5.21
CA LEU A 26 -12.36 9.93 5.97
C LEU A 26 -12.43 9.54 7.46
N ARG A 27 -11.30 9.22 8.06
CA ARG A 27 -11.12 8.89 9.47
C ARG A 27 -10.22 9.94 10.13
N ASP A 28 -10.37 10.14 11.43
CA ASP A 28 -9.44 11.01 12.17
C ASP A 28 -8.14 10.24 12.40
N LEU A 29 -7.24 10.29 11.40
CA LEU A 29 -5.97 9.58 11.39
C LEU A 29 -4.84 10.47 11.93
N GLY A 30 -4.06 9.95 12.86
CA GLY A 30 -2.80 10.52 13.30
C GLY A 30 -1.65 10.11 12.38
N THR A 31 -1.69 8.86 11.86
CA THR A 31 -0.64 8.33 10.98
C THR A 31 -1.21 7.46 9.87
N VAL A 32 -0.59 7.55 8.71
CA VAL A 32 -0.74 6.62 7.58
C VAL A 32 0.63 6.06 7.23
N VAL A 33 0.78 4.74 7.28
CA VAL A 33 1.94 4.03 6.72
C VAL A 33 1.52 3.47 5.37
N ASP A 34 2.18 3.90 4.29
CA ASP A 34 1.85 3.60 2.89
C ASP A 34 2.95 2.74 2.28
N ILE A 35 2.74 1.42 2.22
CA ILE A 35 3.69 0.46 1.67
C ILE A 35 3.30 0.17 0.21
N GLY A 36 4.25 0.38 -0.72
CA GLY A 36 4.00 0.42 -2.16
C GLY A 36 3.47 1.79 -2.57
N ALA A 37 4.20 2.85 -2.22
CA ALA A 37 3.73 4.22 -2.42
C ALA A 37 3.81 4.69 -3.87
N ASN A 38 4.55 3.98 -4.73
CA ASN A 38 4.79 4.34 -6.12
C ASN A 38 5.13 5.83 -6.26
N ARG A 39 4.43 6.59 -7.06
CA ARG A 39 4.64 8.04 -7.27
C ARG A 39 3.92 8.93 -6.25
N GLY A 40 3.21 8.34 -5.28
CA GLY A 40 2.54 9.04 -4.17
C GLY A 40 1.04 9.26 -4.35
N GLN A 41 0.35 8.46 -5.14
CA GLN A 41 -1.08 8.58 -5.40
C GLN A 41 -1.90 8.47 -4.11
N PHE A 42 -1.60 7.44 -3.29
CA PHE A 42 -2.27 7.26 -1.99
C PHE A 42 -1.85 8.34 -0.97
N ALA A 43 -0.58 8.71 -0.93
CA ALA A 43 -0.10 9.79 -0.06
C ALA A 43 -0.78 11.14 -0.39
N LEU A 44 -1.02 11.47 -1.68
CA LEU A 44 -1.79 12.64 -2.09
C LEU A 44 -3.25 12.56 -1.63
N ALA A 45 -3.84 11.37 -1.69
CA ALA A 45 -5.19 11.12 -1.18
C ALA A 45 -5.24 11.33 0.35
N ALA A 46 -4.25 10.80 1.08
CA ALA A 46 -4.13 10.99 2.53
C ALA A 46 -4.00 12.48 2.89
N ARG A 47 -3.14 13.25 2.20
CA ARG A 47 -3.00 14.69 2.42
C ARG A 47 -4.27 15.47 2.12
N ARG A 48 -5.16 14.95 1.27
CA ARG A 48 -6.45 15.57 0.94
C ARG A 48 -7.54 15.29 1.98
N TRP A 49 -7.68 14.03 2.40
CA TRP A 49 -8.83 13.59 3.21
C TRP A 49 -8.50 13.31 4.68
N ALA A 50 -7.22 13.10 4.99
CA ALA A 50 -6.68 13.03 6.35
C ALA A 50 -5.53 14.03 6.53
N PRO A 51 -5.76 15.35 6.37
CA PRO A 51 -4.69 16.37 6.27
C PRO A 51 -3.83 16.51 7.53
N LYS A 52 -4.30 16.02 8.68
CA LYS A 52 -3.56 16.03 9.95
C LYS A 52 -2.63 14.81 10.09
N ALA A 53 -2.86 13.76 9.31
CA ALA A 53 -2.08 12.54 9.42
C ALA A 53 -0.63 12.76 8.96
N ARG A 54 0.33 12.24 9.74
CA ARG A 54 1.67 12.00 9.24
C ARG A 54 1.63 10.84 8.24
N VAL A 55 2.30 10.99 7.10
CA VAL A 55 2.36 9.96 6.06
C VAL A 55 3.80 9.43 5.99
N ILE A 56 3.97 8.13 6.22
CA ILE A 56 5.26 7.44 6.13
C ILE A 56 5.15 6.43 5.00
N SER A 57 5.87 6.67 3.91
CA SER A 57 5.73 5.93 2.67
C SER A 57 6.98 5.08 2.37
N PHE A 58 6.76 3.94 1.71
CA PHE A 58 7.81 3.02 1.28
C PHE A 58 7.65 2.72 -0.20
N GLU A 59 8.72 2.96 -0.96
CA GLU A 59 8.79 2.70 -2.40
C GLU A 59 10.22 2.27 -2.76
N PRO A 60 10.43 1.01 -3.18
CA PRO A 60 11.78 0.52 -3.44
C PRO A 60 12.37 1.01 -4.77
N LEU A 61 11.55 1.25 -5.80
CA LEU A 61 12.04 1.61 -7.13
C LEU A 61 12.54 3.06 -7.19
N PRO A 62 13.75 3.31 -7.72
CA PRO A 62 14.34 4.66 -7.73
C PRO A 62 13.56 5.65 -8.59
N GLY A 63 12.96 5.19 -9.71
CA GLY A 63 12.17 6.04 -10.61
C GLY A 63 10.94 6.63 -9.93
N PRO A 64 9.99 5.80 -9.47
CA PRO A 64 8.82 6.23 -8.69
C PRO A 64 9.20 7.04 -7.46
N ALA A 65 10.18 6.59 -6.66
CA ALA A 65 10.65 7.30 -5.47
C ALA A 65 11.17 8.71 -5.78
N ALA A 66 11.84 8.90 -6.90
CA ALA A 66 12.31 10.24 -7.32
C ALA A 66 11.13 11.16 -7.70
N VAL A 67 10.07 10.62 -8.30
CA VAL A 67 8.83 11.37 -8.56
C VAL A 67 8.15 11.74 -7.26
N PHE A 68 7.98 10.78 -6.35
CA PHE A 68 7.39 10.98 -5.01
C PHE A 68 8.08 12.13 -4.27
N ARG A 69 9.41 12.12 -4.17
CA ARG A 69 10.18 13.18 -3.49
C ARG A 69 9.93 14.57 -4.10
N ARG A 70 9.77 14.66 -5.42
CA ARG A 70 9.44 15.94 -6.09
C ARG A 70 8.01 16.40 -5.79
N VAL A 71 7.06 15.46 -5.75
CA VAL A 71 5.65 15.76 -5.44
C VAL A 71 5.49 16.34 -4.03
N PHE A 72 6.21 15.76 -3.06
CA PHE A 72 6.11 16.14 -1.65
C PHE A 72 7.26 17.02 -1.17
N SER A 73 8.04 17.62 -2.08
CA SER A 73 9.11 18.56 -1.71
C SER A 73 8.52 19.75 -0.95
N GLY A 74 8.83 19.84 0.35
CA GLY A 74 8.31 20.92 1.22
C GLY A 74 7.03 20.56 2.01
N ASP A 75 6.62 19.29 2.05
CA ASP A 75 5.61 18.79 2.97
C ASP A 75 6.27 17.95 4.08
N ASP A 76 6.54 18.56 5.24
CA ASP A 76 7.22 17.93 6.37
C ASP A 76 6.40 16.81 7.04
N GLN A 77 5.13 16.67 6.68
CA GLN A 77 4.27 15.59 7.17
C GLN A 77 4.39 14.31 6.33
N VAL A 78 5.14 14.34 5.23
CA VAL A 78 5.30 13.20 4.31
C VAL A 78 6.75 12.78 4.23
N VAL A 79 7.03 11.54 4.61
CA VAL A 79 8.37 10.95 4.59
C VAL A 79 8.39 9.76 3.64
N LEU A 80 9.45 9.61 2.85
CA LEU A 80 9.67 8.45 1.97
C LEU A 80 10.95 7.71 2.35
N HIS A 81 10.80 6.42 2.63
CA HIS A 81 11.90 5.46 2.70
C HIS A 81 11.99 4.69 1.38
N GLN A 82 13.18 4.69 0.77
CA GLN A 82 13.41 3.94 -0.48
C GLN A 82 13.80 2.50 -0.13
N ALA A 83 12.78 1.71 0.21
CA ALA A 83 12.89 0.30 0.56
C ALA A 83 11.53 -0.39 0.37
N ALA A 84 11.55 -1.70 0.23
CA ALA A 84 10.38 -2.55 0.39
C ALA A 84 10.28 -3.04 1.85
N ILE A 85 9.08 -3.36 2.28
CA ILE A 85 8.85 -3.97 3.59
C ILE A 85 8.66 -5.48 3.42
N GLY A 86 9.35 -6.24 4.28
CA GLY A 86 9.28 -7.71 4.32
C GLY A 86 9.86 -8.25 5.62
N PRO A 87 9.82 -9.59 5.85
CA PRO A 87 10.12 -10.18 7.16
C PRO A 87 11.61 -10.23 7.53
N ALA A 88 12.51 -9.90 6.59
CA ALA A 88 13.95 -10.00 6.80
C ALA A 88 14.70 -8.86 6.10
N SER A 89 15.82 -8.44 6.69
CA SER A 89 16.76 -7.47 6.12
C SER A 89 17.66 -8.12 5.07
N ILE A 90 17.28 -7.98 3.81
CA ILE A 90 17.99 -8.56 2.66
C ILE A 90 18.00 -7.60 1.47
N ARG A 91 18.84 -7.92 0.46
CA ARG A 91 18.63 -7.46 -0.91
C ARG A 91 17.90 -8.54 -1.68
N GLN A 92 16.86 -8.14 -2.40
CA GLN A 92 16.04 -9.06 -3.17
C GLN A 92 15.80 -8.49 -4.57
N LYS A 93 15.75 -9.38 -5.53
CA LYS A 93 15.39 -9.06 -6.92
C LYS A 93 13.93 -8.63 -6.98
N MET A 94 13.68 -7.48 -7.58
CA MET A 94 12.35 -6.97 -7.91
C MET A 94 12.12 -7.07 -9.41
N HIS A 95 10.99 -7.59 -9.82
CA HIS A 95 10.53 -7.72 -11.20
C HIS A 95 9.86 -6.41 -11.62
N VAL A 96 10.51 -5.70 -12.53
CA VAL A 96 10.04 -4.39 -12.99
C VAL A 96 9.06 -4.61 -14.15
N SER A 97 7.84 -4.16 -13.97
CA SER A 97 6.81 -4.18 -14.99
C SER A 97 6.96 -2.99 -15.95
N ALA A 98 6.48 -3.14 -17.20
CA ALA A 98 6.33 -2.04 -18.15
C ALA A 98 5.44 -0.91 -17.60
N ARG A 99 4.53 -1.23 -16.68
CA ARG A 99 3.82 -0.29 -15.81
C ARG A 99 4.44 -0.36 -14.43
N ASP A 100 5.08 0.70 -13.96
CA ASP A 100 5.81 0.72 -12.68
C ASP A 100 4.91 0.43 -11.47
N ASP A 101 3.60 0.71 -11.57
CA ASP A 101 2.57 0.39 -10.56
C ASP A 101 2.23 -1.11 -10.45
N SER A 102 2.77 -1.95 -11.32
CA SER A 102 2.57 -3.41 -11.32
C SER A 102 3.87 -4.18 -11.10
N SER A 103 4.92 -3.52 -10.61
CA SER A 103 6.21 -4.15 -10.29
C SER A 103 6.14 -4.87 -8.94
N SER A 104 6.81 -6.03 -8.82
CA SER A 104 6.68 -6.90 -7.65
C SER A 104 8.00 -7.55 -7.22
N LEU A 105 8.09 -7.94 -5.95
CA LEU A 105 9.13 -8.84 -5.43
C LEU A 105 8.86 -10.31 -5.78
N LEU A 106 7.67 -10.61 -6.31
CA LEU A 106 7.33 -11.93 -6.87
C LEU A 106 7.37 -11.89 -8.41
N PRO A 107 7.66 -13.01 -9.07
CA PRO A 107 7.62 -13.07 -10.53
C PRO A 107 6.20 -12.78 -11.07
N ILE A 108 6.12 -11.95 -12.09
CA ILE A 108 4.86 -11.59 -12.75
C ILE A 108 4.36 -12.81 -13.53
N SER A 109 3.13 -13.28 -13.27
CA SER A 109 2.58 -14.45 -13.94
C SER A 109 1.95 -14.11 -15.30
N SER A 110 1.69 -15.14 -16.11
CA SER A 110 0.93 -14.99 -17.36
C SER A 110 -0.53 -14.60 -17.11
N VAL A 111 -1.08 -14.95 -15.94
CA VAL A 111 -2.43 -14.53 -15.53
C VAL A 111 -2.46 -13.02 -15.37
N GLN A 112 -1.47 -12.41 -14.67
CA GLN A 112 -1.38 -10.96 -14.52
C GLN A 112 -1.37 -10.25 -15.88
N THR A 113 -0.52 -10.68 -16.80
CA THR A 113 -0.40 -10.04 -18.11
C THR A 113 -1.64 -10.22 -19.00
N THR A 114 -2.39 -11.31 -18.80
CA THR A 114 -3.66 -11.56 -19.50
C THR A 114 -4.77 -10.69 -18.93
N MET A 115 -4.89 -10.60 -17.61
CA MET A 115 -5.94 -9.83 -16.94
C MET A 115 -5.69 -8.32 -17.04
N PHE A 116 -4.42 -7.89 -16.97
CA PHE A 116 -3.99 -6.50 -17.02
C PHE A 116 -2.96 -6.30 -18.14
N PRO A 117 -3.38 -6.11 -19.38
CA PRO A 117 -2.48 -5.95 -20.52
C PRO A 117 -1.48 -4.79 -20.32
N GLY A 118 -0.24 -5.01 -20.70
CA GLY A 118 0.84 -4.03 -20.56
C GLY A 118 1.58 -4.07 -19.22
N THR A 119 1.32 -5.08 -18.36
CA THR A 119 1.99 -5.26 -17.07
C THR A 119 3.10 -6.32 -17.11
N GLY A 120 3.56 -6.71 -18.30
CA GLY A 120 4.65 -7.68 -18.46
C GLY A 120 5.96 -7.19 -17.85
N GLU A 121 6.81 -8.14 -17.41
CA GLU A 121 8.17 -7.85 -16.94
C GLU A 121 9.02 -7.31 -18.08
N VAL A 122 9.74 -6.23 -17.83
CA VAL A 122 10.66 -5.59 -18.79
C VAL A 122 12.09 -5.50 -18.26
N ASP A 123 12.28 -5.60 -16.94
CA ASP A 123 13.59 -5.50 -16.30
C ASP A 123 13.56 -6.16 -14.91
N THR A 124 14.71 -6.30 -14.30
CA THR A 124 14.85 -6.67 -12.89
C THR A 124 15.87 -5.78 -12.20
N THR A 125 15.65 -5.46 -10.94
CA THR A 125 16.58 -4.67 -10.14
C THR A 125 16.67 -5.20 -8.72
N GLU A 126 17.80 -4.99 -8.06
CA GLU A 126 17.94 -5.33 -6.65
C GLU A 126 17.48 -4.17 -5.76
N VAL A 127 16.60 -4.48 -4.81
CA VAL A 127 16.10 -3.51 -3.84
C VAL A 127 16.38 -3.96 -2.41
N ARG A 128 16.42 -2.99 -1.50
CA ARG A 128 16.45 -3.26 -0.06
C ARG A 128 15.07 -3.70 0.40
N VAL A 129 15.01 -4.83 1.11
CA VAL A 129 13.82 -5.29 1.86
C VAL A 129 14.20 -5.32 3.33
N ALA A 130 13.33 -4.85 4.22
CA ALA A 130 13.56 -4.95 5.66
C ALA A 130 12.23 -4.84 6.44
N PRO A 131 12.18 -5.31 7.70
CA PRO A 131 11.04 -5.10 8.58
C PRO A 131 10.75 -3.62 8.84
N LEU A 132 9.48 -3.29 9.13
CA LEU A 132 9.03 -1.92 9.35
C LEU A 132 9.74 -1.24 10.54
N ASP A 133 10.03 -2.00 11.60
CA ASP A 133 10.68 -1.53 12.82
C ASP A 133 12.16 -1.16 12.66
N GLU A 134 12.76 -1.45 11.50
CA GLU A 134 14.07 -0.87 11.15
C GLU A 134 14.02 0.59 10.69
N PHE A 135 12.84 1.09 10.34
CA PHE A 135 12.64 2.44 9.80
C PHE A 135 11.88 3.34 10.75
N VAL A 136 10.98 2.79 11.56
CA VAL A 136 10.09 3.52 12.45
C VAL A 136 9.93 2.78 13.78
N THR A 137 9.73 3.55 14.84
CA THR A 137 9.40 3.04 16.16
C THR A 137 7.91 3.21 16.46
N ALA A 138 7.43 2.66 17.55
CA ALA A 138 6.05 2.85 18.01
C ALA A 138 5.71 4.33 18.28
N ASP A 139 6.69 5.15 18.65
CA ASP A 139 6.50 6.57 18.95
C ASP A 139 6.41 7.41 17.66
N ASP A 140 6.90 6.90 16.53
CA ASP A 140 6.75 7.53 15.23
C ASP A 140 5.35 7.37 14.64
N LEU A 141 4.48 6.57 15.28
CA LEU A 141 3.15 6.20 14.82
C LEU A 141 2.05 6.78 15.76
N PRO A 142 1.82 8.12 15.78
CA PRO A 142 0.67 8.70 16.45
C PRO A 142 -0.64 8.02 16.05
N MET A 143 -1.41 7.62 17.06
CA MET A 143 -2.71 6.98 16.85
C MET A 143 -3.84 8.01 16.70
N PRO A 144 -4.95 7.67 16.04
CA PRO A 144 -5.21 6.39 15.34
C PRO A 144 -4.36 6.23 14.09
N ALA A 145 -3.89 5.02 13.82
CA ALA A 145 -2.98 4.75 12.71
C ALA A 145 -3.55 3.73 11.71
N MET A 146 -3.24 3.96 10.43
CA MET A 146 -3.61 3.07 9.31
C MET A 146 -2.35 2.54 8.63
N LEU A 147 -2.34 1.23 8.36
CA LEU A 147 -1.37 0.57 7.51
C LEU A 147 -2.03 0.29 6.15
N LYS A 148 -1.47 0.82 5.06
CA LYS A 148 -1.89 0.49 3.68
C LYS A 148 -0.81 -0.36 3.04
N LEU A 149 -1.22 -1.43 2.35
CA LEU A 149 -0.37 -2.31 1.58
C LEU A 149 -0.96 -2.49 0.19
N ASP A 150 -0.14 -2.22 -0.81
CA ASP A 150 -0.39 -2.47 -2.21
C ASP A 150 0.99 -2.66 -2.85
N VAL A 151 1.46 -3.89 -2.83
CA VAL A 151 2.82 -4.29 -3.21
C VAL A 151 2.82 -5.41 -4.24
N GLN A 152 1.69 -5.50 -4.94
CA GLN A 152 1.54 -6.30 -6.13
C GLN A 152 1.91 -7.78 -5.91
N GLY A 153 1.14 -8.41 -5.00
CA GLY A 153 1.25 -9.82 -4.65
C GLY A 153 2.13 -10.12 -3.44
N PHE A 154 2.94 -9.18 -2.97
CA PHE A 154 3.83 -9.38 -1.81
C PHE A 154 3.20 -8.93 -0.47
N GLU A 155 1.90 -8.67 -0.42
CA GLU A 155 1.17 -8.12 0.73
C GLU A 155 1.31 -8.96 1.98
N PHE A 156 1.24 -10.29 1.86
CA PHE A 156 1.37 -11.20 2.99
C PHE A 156 2.75 -11.12 3.64
N GLU A 157 3.81 -11.10 2.84
CA GLU A 157 5.18 -10.98 3.35
C GLU A 157 5.44 -9.57 3.92
N ALA A 158 4.87 -8.53 3.32
CA ALA A 158 4.92 -7.18 3.85
C ALA A 158 4.20 -7.07 5.19
N LEU A 159 3.03 -7.70 5.36
CA LEU A 159 2.33 -7.82 6.64
C LEU A 159 3.19 -8.50 7.71
N ARG A 160 3.89 -9.59 7.35
CA ARG A 160 4.85 -10.24 8.26
C ARG A 160 5.99 -9.31 8.65
N GLY A 161 6.46 -8.47 7.72
CA GLY A 161 7.45 -7.44 7.99
C GLY A 161 6.94 -6.31 8.91
N CYS A 162 5.62 -6.18 9.09
CA CYS A 162 4.99 -5.21 9.98
C CYS A 162 4.59 -5.82 11.35
N GLU A 163 4.78 -7.11 11.58
CA GLU A 163 4.19 -7.84 12.70
C GLU A 163 4.55 -7.26 14.08
N SER A 164 5.79 -6.84 14.28
CA SER A 164 6.26 -6.24 15.55
C SER A 164 5.52 -4.94 15.91
N LEU A 165 5.09 -4.18 14.92
CA LEU A 165 4.38 -2.90 15.09
C LEU A 165 2.88 -3.02 14.77
N LEU A 166 2.37 -4.20 14.40
CA LEU A 166 0.99 -4.39 13.95
C LEU A 166 -0.04 -3.92 14.99
N LYS A 167 0.29 -4.06 16.28
CA LYS A 167 -0.56 -3.58 17.39
C LYS A 167 -0.73 -2.06 17.45
N ARG A 168 0.07 -1.29 16.73
CA ARG A 168 -0.03 0.18 16.65
C ARG A 168 -1.04 0.66 15.63
N PHE A 169 -1.55 -0.22 14.78
CA PHE A 169 -2.52 0.13 13.74
C PHE A 169 -3.95 -0.18 14.18
N ASP A 170 -4.85 0.77 13.96
CA ASP A 170 -6.29 0.60 14.16
C ASP A 170 -6.94 -0.01 12.92
N TRP A 171 -6.37 0.29 11.74
CA TRP A 171 -6.84 -0.21 10.45
C TRP A 171 -5.68 -0.74 9.62
N VAL A 172 -5.99 -1.80 8.86
CA VAL A 172 -5.16 -2.32 7.77
C VAL A 172 -5.98 -2.22 6.49
N TYR A 173 -5.44 -1.56 5.48
CA TYR A 173 -6.03 -1.44 4.15
C TYR A 173 -5.08 -2.12 3.16
N CYS A 174 -5.53 -3.23 2.56
CA CYS A 174 -4.65 -4.16 1.87
C CYS A 174 -5.27 -4.59 0.53
N GLU A 175 -4.52 -4.45 -0.58
CA GLU A 175 -4.91 -5.10 -1.82
C GLU A 175 -4.78 -6.61 -1.66
N CYS A 176 -5.82 -7.36 -2.03
CA CYS A 176 -5.84 -8.82 -1.91
C CYS A 176 -6.38 -9.43 -3.20
N SER A 177 -5.70 -10.45 -3.70
CA SER A 177 -6.09 -11.16 -4.91
C SER A 177 -6.85 -12.45 -4.59
N PHE A 178 -7.84 -12.77 -5.43
CA PHE A 178 -8.60 -14.02 -5.38
C PHE A 178 -7.98 -15.10 -6.28
N VAL A 179 -7.11 -14.67 -7.18
CA VAL A 179 -6.36 -15.54 -8.10
C VAL A 179 -4.88 -15.19 -8.03
N GLU A 180 -4.02 -16.14 -8.39
CA GLU A 180 -2.56 -15.94 -8.37
C GLU A 180 -2.14 -15.09 -9.57
N LEU A 181 -1.92 -13.80 -9.33
CA LEU A 181 -1.42 -12.83 -10.32
C LEU A 181 0.11 -12.78 -10.36
N TYR A 182 0.74 -13.06 -9.23
CA TYR A 182 2.20 -13.13 -9.06
C TYR A 182 2.56 -14.49 -8.49
N SER A 183 3.60 -15.13 -9.03
CA SER A 183 3.95 -16.51 -8.68
C SER A 183 4.32 -16.66 -7.20
N GLY A 184 3.60 -17.52 -6.48
CA GLY A 184 3.76 -17.72 -5.04
C GLY A 184 3.02 -16.73 -4.16
N GLN A 185 2.21 -15.86 -4.73
CA GLN A 185 1.37 -14.89 -4.02
C GLN A 185 0.39 -15.61 -3.08
N LYS A 186 0.24 -15.05 -1.89
CA LYS A 186 -0.82 -15.44 -0.94
C LYS A 186 -2.14 -14.79 -1.34
N LEU A 187 -3.22 -15.57 -1.25
CA LEU A 187 -4.54 -15.14 -1.72
C LEU A 187 -5.36 -14.51 -0.58
N ALA A 188 -6.45 -13.87 -0.96
CA ALA A 188 -7.30 -13.08 -0.07
C ALA A 188 -7.66 -13.79 1.24
N TRP A 189 -8.04 -15.07 1.18
CA TRP A 189 -8.41 -15.84 2.38
C TRP A 189 -7.23 -16.09 3.33
N GLU A 190 -6.00 -16.24 2.83
CA GLU A 190 -4.81 -16.43 3.66
C GLU A 190 -4.47 -15.13 4.41
N VAL A 191 -4.65 -13.97 3.75
CA VAL A 191 -4.49 -12.64 4.38
C VAL A 191 -5.57 -12.40 5.42
N ILE A 192 -6.84 -12.73 5.12
CA ILE A 192 -7.96 -12.60 6.06
C ILE A 192 -7.73 -13.45 7.30
N ASP A 193 -7.36 -14.72 7.14
CA ASP A 193 -7.11 -15.63 8.25
C ASP A 193 -5.95 -15.15 9.13
N TRP A 194 -4.86 -14.70 8.51
CA TRP A 194 -3.69 -14.21 9.22
C TRP A 194 -3.99 -12.95 10.04
N LEU A 195 -4.73 -11.99 9.48
CA LEU A 195 -5.15 -10.77 10.18
C LEU A 195 -6.22 -11.09 11.26
N SER A 196 -7.13 -12.02 10.99
CA SER A 196 -8.16 -12.44 11.94
C SER A 196 -7.56 -13.08 13.20
N ALA A 197 -6.50 -13.87 13.05
CA ALA A 197 -5.73 -14.44 14.16
C ALA A 197 -4.96 -13.39 14.98
N ARG A 198 -4.87 -12.13 14.49
CA ARG A 198 -4.19 -10.99 15.13
C ARG A 198 -5.15 -9.88 15.55
N ASP A 199 -6.40 -10.25 15.83
CA ASP A 199 -7.47 -9.37 16.31
C ASP A 199 -7.92 -8.29 15.30
N PHE A 200 -7.78 -8.53 14.01
CA PHE A 200 -8.39 -7.70 12.98
C PHE A 200 -9.61 -8.38 12.36
N GLY A 201 -10.67 -7.62 12.12
CA GLY A 201 -11.87 -8.06 11.42
C GLY A 201 -12.00 -7.35 10.09
N LEU A 202 -12.37 -8.08 9.02
CA LEU A 202 -12.72 -7.47 7.74
C LEU A 202 -14.00 -6.66 7.88
N ILE A 203 -13.96 -5.37 7.51
CA ILE A 203 -15.09 -4.44 7.65
C ILE A 203 -15.51 -3.79 6.33
N GLY A 204 -14.71 -3.95 5.28
CA GLY A 204 -15.05 -3.36 3.97
C GLY A 204 -14.22 -3.95 2.84
N MET A 205 -14.79 -3.86 1.63
CA MET A 205 -14.15 -4.21 0.38
C MET A 205 -14.38 -3.07 -0.62
N PHE A 206 -13.32 -2.67 -1.31
CA PHE A 206 -13.30 -1.52 -2.21
C PHE A 206 -12.64 -1.92 -3.54
N ASN A 207 -12.90 -1.15 -4.58
CA ASN A 207 -12.21 -1.22 -5.87
C ASN A 207 -12.10 -2.65 -6.47
N PRO A 208 -13.17 -3.47 -6.48
CA PRO A 208 -13.07 -4.83 -6.99
C PRO A 208 -12.80 -4.83 -8.50
N ALA A 209 -11.82 -5.63 -8.92
CA ALA A 209 -11.59 -5.97 -10.32
C ALA A 209 -12.18 -7.34 -10.64
N TYR A 210 -12.73 -7.47 -11.84
CA TYR A 210 -13.39 -8.70 -12.30
C TYR A 210 -12.80 -9.16 -13.63
N ASP A 211 -12.82 -10.45 -13.86
CA ASP A 211 -12.56 -11.01 -15.18
C ASP A 211 -13.76 -10.84 -16.14
N HIS A 212 -13.59 -11.25 -17.38
CA HIS A 212 -14.64 -11.18 -18.40
C HIS A 212 -15.87 -12.08 -18.11
N ARG A 213 -15.80 -12.97 -17.13
CA ARG A 213 -16.89 -13.83 -16.65
C ARG A 213 -17.56 -13.30 -15.39
N GLY A 214 -17.09 -12.14 -14.87
CA GLY A 214 -17.60 -11.55 -13.65
C GLY A 214 -17.07 -12.22 -12.37
N GLN A 215 -15.97 -12.99 -12.45
CA GLN A 215 -15.29 -13.52 -11.26
C GLN A 215 -14.35 -12.47 -10.71
N ALA A 216 -14.35 -12.28 -9.39
CA ALA A 216 -13.45 -11.34 -8.72
C ALA A 216 -12.00 -11.80 -8.87
N VAL A 217 -11.14 -10.87 -9.26
CA VAL A 217 -9.70 -11.07 -9.46
C VAL A 217 -8.91 -10.51 -8.30
N GLN A 218 -9.19 -9.28 -7.91
CA GLN A 218 -8.58 -8.59 -6.76
C GLN A 218 -9.51 -7.52 -6.22
N ALA A 219 -9.28 -7.09 -4.99
CA ALA A 219 -9.94 -5.95 -4.37
C ALA A 219 -9.10 -5.40 -3.20
N ASP A 220 -9.39 -4.17 -2.81
CA ASP A 220 -8.84 -3.57 -1.59
C ASP A 220 -9.72 -3.94 -0.39
N PHE A 221 -9.13 -4.56 0.62
CA PHE A 221 -9.80 -4.95 1.85
C PHE A 221 -9.45 -4.02 3.00
N LEU A 222 -10.46 -3.58 3.73
CA LEU A 222 -10.29 -2.80 4.94
C LEU A 222 -10.58 -3.67 6.17
N PHE A 223 -9.58 -3.76 7.02
CA PHE A 223 -9.67 -4.44 8.31
C PHE A 223 -9.64 -3.42 9.44
N SER A 224 -10.36 -3.69 10.51
CA SER A 224 -10.32 -2.93 11.76
C SER A 224 -9.94 -3.83 12.92
N ARG A 225 -9.21 -3.29 13.89
CA ARG A 225 -8.93 -3.98 15.14
C ARG A 225 -10.24 -4.25 15.91
N LYS A 226 -10.48 -5.49 16.33
CA LYS A 226 -11.74 -5.94 16.95
C LYS A 226 -12.08 -5.21 18.26
N ASN A 227 -11.06 -4.78 19.01
CA ASN A 227 -11.22 -4.05 20.29
C ASN A 227 -10.80 -2.58 20.18
N GLY A 228 -10.69 -2.05 18.95
CA GLY A 228 -10.27 -0.69 18.65
C GLY A 228 -11.44 0.27 18.37
N ARG A 229 -11.15 1.56 18.24
CA ARG A 229 -12.10 2.65 17.95
C ARG A 229 -12.79 2.54 16.55
N GLY A 230 -12.57 1.45 15.83
CA GLY A 230 -12.95 1.32 14.42
C GLY A 230 -14.23 0.52 14.15
N LEU A 231 -14.87 -0.07 15.15
CA LEU A 231 -16.18 -0.66 14.95
C LEU A 231 -17.23 0.43 15.05
N VAL A 232 -17.88 0.71 13.93
CA VAL A 232 -19.02 1.62 13.81
C VAL A 232 -20.16 1.03 14.66
N GLY A 233 -20.68 1.83 15.54
CA GLY A 233 -21.88 1.50 16.26
C GLY A 233 -21.97 2.31 17.54
N GLU A 234 -22.30 3.57 17.43
CA GLU A 234 -23.29 4.30 18.26
C GLU A 234 -23.50 5.67 17.66
#